data_7d43353ea9bfa9548e6d90eeb0de99f5
#
_entry.id   7d43353ea9bfa9548e6d90eeb0de99f5
#
_cell.length_a   1.000
_cell.length_b   1.000
_cell.length_c   1.000
_cell.angle_alpha   90.00
_cell.angle_beta   90.00
_cell.angle_gamma   90.00
#
_symmetry.space_group_name_H-M   'P 1'
#
loop_
_entity.id
_entity.type
_entity.pdbx_description
1 polymer ?
#
loop_
_entity_poly.entity_id
_entity_poly.type
_entity_poly.pdbx_seq_one_letter_code
_entity_poly.pdbx_strand_id
1 'polypeptide(L)'
;MIFTMQGGLLAVAITDTIMCCGMVIASCIVYYVITQDVSLTELIARVGEIKPEFINPTTSNPYGDPKYSVFLVFVYATLFTTVLPYMSVRFLAMKKDMNIPLVALYMAPMGFAMSFVPLVGLYMFYKDPTWPQVLATEAPAGAHVADHAMPVFLNTYLSPAVASIISLFIIFAMLSTISSVLQVQASALSHDLYVSAAGRDSKYADLLNRGAVVLTTVLGIVLTFFAPQGMLNRIAYIGTGGLISMLVGPTIIRTFIEGNLLTCLLSMITGFFGNVYLVLIYGKFGWVEAPIIAGIAGSLVYMIVGYVTNGMRARPLDSEEAAAA
;
A
#
# COMPACT_ATOMS: atom_id res chain seq x y z
N MET A 1 -11.15 11.70 -10.03
CA MET A 1 -11.25 13.13 -9.64
C MET A 1 -12.70 13.60 -9.47
N ILE A 2 -13.52 13.71 -10.51
CA ILE A 2 -14.91 14.21 -10.44
C ILE A 2 -15.73 13.43 -9.40
N PHE A 3 -15.64 12.13 -9.42
CA PHE A 3 -16.32 11.22 -8.49
C PHE A 3 -15.92 11.48 -7.03
N THR A 4 -14.62 11.62 -6.75
CA THR A 4 -14.09 11.89 -5.41
C THR A 4 -14.51 13.28 -4.90
N MET A 5 -14.60 14.27 -5.79
CA MET A 5 -15.03 15.63 -5.43
C MET A 5 -16.50 15.73 -5.02
N GLN A 6 -17.39 14.91 -5.60
CA GLN A 6 -18.84 15.00 -5.38
C GLN A 6 -19.34 14.02 -4.33
N GLY A 7 -18.77 12.83 -4.26
CA GLY A 7 -19.27 11.72 -3.46
C GLY A 7 -18.66 11.55 -2.07
N GLY A 8 -17.55 12.22 -1.80
CA GLY A 8 -16.85 12.08 -0.52
C GLY A 8 -16.46 10.63 -0.16
N LEU A 9 -16.19 10.39 1.11
CA LEU A 9 -15.73 9.08 1.61
C LEU A 9 -16.74 7.95 1.40
N LEU A 10 -18.04 8.23 1.54
CA LEU A 10 -19.08 7.21 1.39
C LEU A 10 -19.16 6.68 -0.03
N ALA A 11 -19.12 7.56 -1.03
CA ALA A 11 -19.15 7.14 -2.43
C ALA A 11 -17.90 6.33 -2.81
N VAL A 12 -16.73 6.73 -2.30
CA VAL A 12 -15.48 5.96 -2.46
C VAL A 12 -15.63 4.57 -1.85
N ALA A 13 -16.19 4.45 -0.63
CA ALA A 13 -16.39 3.16 0.02
C ALA A 13 -17.33 2.21 -0.75
N ILE A 14 -18.43 2.75 -1.30
CA ILE A 14 -19.39 1.95 -2.09
C ILE A 14 -18.74 1.44 -3.38
N THR A 15 -18.06 2.31 -4.11
CA THR A 15 -17.36 1.91 -5.34
C THR A 15 -16.21 0.95 -5.07
N ASP A 16 -15.44 1.15 -4.00
CA ASP A 16 -14.39 0.23 -3.59
C ASP A 16 -14.95 -1.18 -3.33
N THR A 17 -16.14 -1.27 -2.72
CA THR A 17 -16.79 -2.56 -2.48
C THR A 17 -17.13 -3.27 -3.78
N ILE A 18 -17.74 -2.55 -4.74
CA ILE A 18 -18.08 -3.11 -6.06
C ILE A 18 -16.81 -3.55 -6.81
N MET A 19 -15.79 -2.71 -6.79
CA MET A 19 -14.50 -3.00 -7.45
C MET A 19 -13.79 -4.19 -6.80
N CYS A 20 -13.84 -4.31 -5.48
CA CYS A 20 -13.29 -5.45 -4.74
C CYS A 20 -13.96 -6.76 -5.17
N CYS A 21 -15.28 -6.80 -5.27
CA CYS A 21 -16.01 -7.98 -5.79
C CYS A 21 -15.56 -8.32 -7.21
N GLY A 22 -15.43 -7.33 -8.09
CA GLY A 22 -14.92 -7.53 -9.45
C GLY A 22 -13.49 -8.07 -9.49
N MET A 23 -12.61 -7.58 -8.62
CA MET A 23 -11.23 -8.08 -8.52
C MET A 23 -11.18 -9.54 -8.05
N VAL A 24 -12.02 -9.92 -7.08
CA VAL A 24 -12.11 -11.31 -6.61
C VAL A 24 -12.55 -12.22 -7.76
N ILE A 25 -13.58 -11.82 -8.53
CA ILE A 25 -14.05 -12.56 -9.70
C ILE A 25 -12.93 -12.70 -10.74
N ALA A 26 -12.25 -11.60 -11.06
CA ALA A 26 -11.11 -11.61 -12.00
C ALA A 26 -10.00 -12.55 -11.54
N SER A 27 -9.66 -12.54 -10.26
CA SER A 27 -8.63 -13.42 -9.67
C SER A 27 -9.03 -14.90 -9.77
N CYS A 28 -10.31 -15.22 -9.53
CA CYS A 28 -10.83 -16.57 -9.69
C CYS A 28 -10.80 -17.03 -11.17
N ILE A 29 -11.09 -16.13 -12.11
CA ILE A 29 -11.00 -16.45 -13.55
C ILE A 29 -9.54 -16.73 -13.93
N VAL A 30 -8.60 -15.89 -13.51
CA VAL A 30 -7.18 -16.10 -13.75
C VAL A 30 -6.72 -17.45 -13.19
N TYR A 31 -7.06 -17.75 -11.96
CA TYR A 31 -6.78 -19.04 -11.34
C TYR A 31 -7.36 -20.20 -12.14
N TYR A 32 -8.63 -20.11 -12.51
CA TYR A 32 -9.31 -21.14 -13.30
C TYR A 32 -8.60 -21.38 -14.63
N VAL A 33 -8.25 -20.34 -15.38
CA VAL A 33 -7.57 -20.46 -16.67
C VAL A 33 -6.20 -21.15 -16.52
N ILE A 34 -5.43 -20.77 -15.53
CA ILE A 34 -4.11 -21.39 -15.26
C ILE A 34 -4.28 -22.87 -14.92
N THR A 35 -5.24 -23.22 -14.05
CA THR A 35 -5.44 -24.60 -13.59
C THR A 35 -6.08 -25.53 -14.62
N GLN A 36 -6.70 -24.99 -15.68
CA GLN A 36 -7.14 -25.81 -16.82
C GLN A 36 -5.98 -26.31 -17.69
N ASP A 37 -4.87 -25.58 -17.69
CA ASP A 37 -3.71 -25.92 -18.51
C ASP A 37 -2.62 -26.68 -17.73
N VAL A 38 -2.41 -26.32 -16.47
CA VAL A 38 -1.37 -26.93 -15.60
C VAL A 38 -1.81 -26.99 -14.15
N SER A 39 -1.52 -28.08 -13.46
CA SER A 39 -1.75 -28.17 -12.02
C SER A 39 -0.78 -27.24 -11.25
N LEU A 40 -1.23 -26.70 -10.11
CA LEU A 40 -0.35 -25.85 -9.29
C LEU A 40 0.93 -26.56 -8.83
N THR A 41 0.80 -27.85 -8.52
CA THR A 41 1.96 -28.68 -8.10
C THR A 41 2.99 -28.80 -9.23
N GLU A 42 2.52 -29.06 -10.44
CA GLU A 42 3.37 -29.16 -11.63
C GLU A 42 4.00 -27.80 -11.99
N LEU A 43 3.21 -26.74 -11.94
CA LEU A 43 3.69 -25.37 -12.16
C LEU A 43 4.84 -25.03 -11.21
N ILE A 44 4.67 -25.25 -9.92
CA ILE A 44 5.67 -24.97 -8.88
C ILE A 44 6.90 -25.86 -9.07
N ALA A 45 6.71 -27.17 -9.31
CA ALA A 45 7.80 -28.11 -9.52
C ALA A 45 8.65 -27.70 -10.73
N ARG A 46 8.02 -27.41 -11.85
CA ARG A 46 8.72 -27.04 -13.09
C ARG A 46 9.46 -25.70 -12.99
N VAL A 47 8.82 -24.70 -12.38
CA VAL A 47 9.46 -23.39 -12.13
C VAL A 47 10.65 -23.57 -11.18
N GLY A 48 10.52 -24.44 -10.17
CA GLY A 48 11.61 -24.76 -9.24
C GLY A 48 12.79 -25.48 -9.88
N GLU A 49 12.55 -26.33 -10.87
CA GLU A 49 13.62 -26.98 -11.65
C GLU A 49 14.40 -25.95 -12.48
N ILE A 50 13.70 -25.02 -13.12
CA ILE A 50 14.30 -24.01 -14.00
C ILE A 50 15.01 -22.94 -13.18
N LYS A 51 14.36 -22.44 -12.11
CA LYS A 51 14.85 -21.36 -11.26
C LYS A 51 14.46 -21.57 -9.79
N PRO A 52 15.26 -22.32 -9.02
CA PRO A 52 14.97 -22.62 -7.62
C PRO A 52 14.73 -21.38 -6.76
N GLU A 53 15.30 -20.26 -7.15
CA GLU A 53 15.15 -18.98 -6.46
C GLU A 53 13.71 -18.48 -6.39
N PHE A 54 12.85 -18.82 -7.35
CA PHE A 54 11.47 -18.32 -7.39
C PHE A 54 10.55 -18.99 -6.39
N ILE A 55 10.86 -20.21 -5.97
CA ILE A 55 10.07 -20.96 -4.99
C ILE A 55 10.76 -21.06 -3.63
N ASN A 56 12.00 -20.63 -3.53
CA ASN A 56 12.73 -20.63 -2.28
C ASN A 56 12.45 -19.32 -1.51
N PRO A 57 11.75 -19.37 -0.36
CA PRO A 57 11.43 -18.17 0.41
C PRO A 57 12.65 -17.44 0.99
N THR A 58 13.83 -18.03 0.88
CA THR A 58 15.10 -17.46 1.35
C THR A 58 15.85 -16.66 0.30
N THR A 59 15.40 -16.65 -0.95
CA THR A 59 16.00 -15.82 -2.00
C THR A 59 15.33 -14.47 -2.08
N SER A 60 16.13 -13.44 -1.97
CA SER A 60 15.62 -12.16 -1.63
C SER A 60 16.14 -11.06 -2.47
N ASN A 61 15.64 -10.41 -3.17
CA ASN A 61 15.65 -9.02 -3.60
C ASN A 61 14.39 -8.82 -4.43
N PRO A 62 13.55 -7.90 -4.14
CA PRO A 62 13.75 -6.67 -3.37
C PRO A 62 13.32 -6.72 -1.88
N TYR A 63 13.11 -7.90 -1.30
CA TYR A 63 12.46 -8.03 0.01
C TYR A 63 13.41 -7.96 1.23
N GLY A 64 14.73 -7.87 1.00
CA GLY A 64 15.71 -7.78 2.05
C GLY A 64 16.52 -9.08 2.28
N ASP A 65 17.01 -9.32 3.52
CA ASP A 65 17.80 -10.52 3.83
C ASP A 65 16.99 -11.79 3.64
N PRO A 66 17.51 -12.78 2.86
CA PRO A 66 16.81 -14.02 2.57
C PRO A 66 16.26 -14.76 3.79
N LYS A 67 17.00 -14.76 4.88
CA LYS A 67 16.62 -15.50 6.11
C LYS A 67 15.35 -15.01 6.76
N TYR A 68 15.07 -13.72 6.62
CA TYR A 68 13.99 -13.05 7.34
C TYR A 68 12.90 -12.51 6.42
N SER A 69 13.06 -12.63 5.10
CA SER A 69 12.18 -11.98 4.12
C SER A 69 10.70 -12.30 4.33
N VAL A 70 10.35 -13.57 4.54
CA VAL A 70 8.94 -13.97 4.77
C VAL A 70 8.38 -13.35 6.04
N PHE A 71 9.15 -13.40 7.12
CA PHE A 71 8.74 -12.82 8.40
C PHE A 71 8.63 -11.29 8.30
N LEU A 72 9.58 -10.64 7.65
CA LEU A 72 9.58 -9.19 7.48
C LEU A 72 8.42 -8.72 6.60
N VAL A 73 8.09 -9.44 5.52
CA VAL A 73 6.91 -9.13 4.69
C VAL A 73 5.64 -9.28 5.51
N PHE A 74 5.53 -10.32 6.34
CA PHE A 74 4.37 -10.50 7.21
C PHE A 74 4.24 -9.36 8.24
N VAL A 75 5.33 -8.99 8.91
CA VAL A 75 5.35 -7.85 9.86
C VAL A 75 5.01 -6.54 9.15
N TYR A 76 5.59 -6.31 8.00
CA TYR A 76 5.28 -5.13 7.18
C TYR A 76 3.80 -5.06 6.83
N ALA A 77 3.26 -6.14 6.29
CA ALA A 77 1.87 -6.19 5.84
C ALA A 77 0.85 -6.10 6.99
N THR A 78 1.14 -6.69 8.15
CA THR A 78 0.16 -6.77 9.25
C THR A 78 0.24 -5.60 10.22
N LEU A 79 1.45 -5.16 10.59
CA LEU A 79 1.63 -4.11 11.59
C LEU A 79 1.87 -2.74 10.96
N PHE A 80 2.77 -2.68 9.99
CA PHE A 80 3.25 -1.40 9.49
C PHE A 80 2.30 -0.74 8.48
N THR A 81 1.63 -1.50 7.63
CA THR A 81 0.69 -0.91 6.65
C THR A 81 -0.57 -0.33 7.26
N THR A 82 -0.93 -0.75 8.47
CA THR A 82 -2.12 -0.24 9.18
C THR A 82 -2.04 1.24 9.53
N VAL A 83 -0.82 1.80 9.64
CA VAL A 83 -0.61 3.22 9.92
C VAL A 83 -0.79 4.13 8.70
N LEU A 84 -0.95 3.56 7.50
CA LEU A 84 -1.16 4.35 6.29
C LEU A 84 -2.47 5.14 6.37
N PRO A 85 -2.45 6.45 6.14
CA PRO A 85 -3.62 7.32 6.37
C PRO A 85 -4.85 6.89 5.57
N TYR A 86 -4.69 6.48 4.31
CA TYR A 86 -5.81 6.03 3.47
C TYR A 86 -6.42 4.69 3.91
N MET A 87 -5.69 3.90 4.72
CA MET A 87 -6.20 2.70 5.39
C MET A 87 -6.86 3.05 6.72
N SER A 88 -6.16 3.80 7.58
CA SER A 88 -6.64 4.12 8.93
C SER A 88 -7.93 4.95 8.93
N VAL A 89 -8.10 5.89 7.99
CA VAL A 89 -9.35 6.68 7.85
C VAL A 89 -10.57 5.79 7.62
N ARG A 90 -10.43 4.67 6.91
CA ARG A 90 -11.54 3.72 6.71
C ARG A 90 -11.95 3.04 8.01
N PHE A 91 -11.00 2.69 8.88
CA PHE A 91 -11.30 2.14 10.21
C PHE A 91 -11.95 3.17 11.11
N LEU A 92 -11.51 4.43 11.06
CA LEU A 92 -12.14 5.53 11.83
C LEU A 92 -13.57 5.84 11.36
N ALA A 93 -13.89 5.58 10.10
CA ALA A 93 -15.22 5.79 9.54
C ALA A 93 -16.19 4.61 9.79
N MET A 94 -15.74 3.51 10.39
CA MET A 94 -16.60 2.38 10.72
C MET A 94 -17.56 2.72 11.86
N LYS A 95 -18.73 2.07 11.86
CA LYS A 95 -19.70 2.18 12.95
C LYS A 95 -19.10 1.59 14.24
N LYS A 96 -19.39 2.20 15.38
CA LYS A 96 -18.88 1.77 16.69
C LYS A 96 -19.31 0.35 17.09
N ASP A 97 -20.48 -0.10 16.63
CA ASP A 97 -21.08 -1.42 16.91
C ASP A 97 -20.69 -2.51 15.89
N MET A 98 -19.75 -2.20 14.97
CA MET A 98 -19.33 -3.16 13.97
C MET A 98 -18.54 -4.32 14.59
N ASN A 99 -18.93 -5.55 14.25
CA ASN A 99 -18.23 -6.75 14.67
C ASN A 99 -16.97 -6.96 13.83
N ILE A 100 -15.84 -6.40 14.25
CA ILE A 100 -14.56 -6.47 13.54
C ILE A 100 -14.10 -7.91 13.28
N PRO A 101 -14.18 -8.87 14.23
CA PRO A 101 -13.85 -10.26 13.95
C PRO A 101 -14.68 -10.88 12.82
N LEU A 102 -15.96 -10.55 12.73
CA LEU A 102 -16.82 -11.03 11.65
C LEU A 102 -16.43 -10.43 10.29
N VAL A 103 -16.08 -9.16 10.26
CA VAL A 103 -15.56 -8.49 9.05
C VAL A 103 -14.27 -9.18 8.60
N ALA A 104 -13.33 -9.44 9.52
CA ALA A 104 -12.09 -10.13 9.21
C ALA A 104 -12.34 -11.55 8.65
N LEU A 105 -13.32 -12.28 9.19
CA LEU A 105 -13.70 -13.60 8.70
C LEU A 105 -14.23 -13.54 7.25
N TYR A 106 -15.00 -12.54 6.88
CA TYR A 106 -15.46 -12.37 5.50
C TYR A 106 -14.36 -11.89 4.55
N MET A 107 -13.44 -11.05 5.04
CA MET A 107 -12.33 -10.54 4.22
C MET A 107 -11.24 -11.59 3.95
N ALA A 108 -11.06 -12.57 4.84
CA ALA A 108 -10.02 -13.59 4.69
C ALA A 108 -10.17 -14.41 3.38
N PRO A 109 -11.33 -15.00 3.02
CA PRO A 109 -11.47 -15.73 1.76
C PRO A 109 -11.33 -14.82 0.53
N MET A 110 -11.75 -13.55 0.63
CA MET A 110 -11.57 -12.59 -0.47
C MET A 110 -10.08 -12.29 -0.70
N GLY A 111 -9.33 -12.01 0.38
CA GLY A 111 -7.88 -11.82 0.32
C GLY A 111 -7.15 -13.05 -0.21
N PHE A 112 -7.57 -14.25 0.20
CA PHE A 112 -7.03 -15.50 -0.32
C PHE A 112 -7.27 -15.64 -1.82
N ALA A 113 -8.49 -15.38 -2.31
CA ALA A 113 -8.78 -15.42 -3.74
C ALA A 113 -7.95 -14.41 -4.54
N MET A 114 -7.77 -13.20 -4.01
CA MET A 114 -6.93 -12.18 -4.67
C MET A 114 -5.45 -12.55 -4.72
N SER A 115 -4.96 -13.41 -3.83
CA SER A 115 -3.58 -13.90 -3.84
C SER A 115 -3.24 -14.81 -5.03
N PHE A 116 -4.21 -15.20 -5.86
CA PHE A 116 -3.96 -15.96 -7.08
C PHE A 116 -3.42 -15.12 -8.25
N VAL A 117 -3.58 -13.81 -8.22
CA VAL A 117 -3.09 -12.93 -9.30
C VAL A 117 -1.58 -13.06 -9.55
N PRO A 118 -0.70 -13.14 -8.54
CA PRO A 118 0.74 -13.36 -8.74
C PRO A 118 1.10 -14.67 -9.47
N LEU A 119 0.21 -15.66 -9.51
CA LEU A 119 0.45 -16.89 -10.26
C LEU A 119 0.65 -16.65 -11.75
N VAL A 120 0.13 -15.53 -12.29
CA VAL A 120 0.35 -15.14 -13.68
C VAL A 120 1.83 -15.04 -14.01
N GLY A 121 2.63 -14.43 -13.14
CA GLY A 121 4.08 -14.32 -13.33
C GLY A 121 4.78 -15.68 -13.39
N LEU A 122 4.40 -16.59 -12.49
CA LEU A 122 4.93 -17.97 -12.48
C LEU A 122 4.48 -18.75 -13.72
N TYR A 123 3.23 -18.61 -14.13
CA TYR A 123 2.67 -19.27 -15.29
C TYR A 123 3.33 -18.78 -16.60
N MET A 124 3.56 -17.48 -16.74
CA MET A 124 4.28 -16.93 -17.89
C MET A 124 5.69 -17.48 -17.98
N PHE A 125 6.39 -17.59 -16.85
CA PHE A 125 7.72 -18.17 -16.78
C PHE A 125 7.73 -19.69 -17.04
N TYR A 126 6.69 -20.41 -16.60
CA TYR A 126 6.49 -21.82 -16.91
C TYR A 126 6.34 -22.06 -18.42
N LYS A 127 5.54 -21.22 -19.10
CA LYS A 127 5.29 -21.34 -20.54
C LYS A 127 6.51 -21.01 -21.39
N ASP A 128 7.20 -19.93 -21.03
CA ASP A 128 8.42 -19.50 -21.71
C ASP A 128 9.41 -18.90 -20.71
N PRO A 129 10.42 -19.65 -20.27
CA PRO A 129 11.44 -19.14 -19.37
C PRO A 129 12.30 -18.00 -19.97
N THR A 130 12.23 -17.78 -21.26
CA THR A 130 12.99 -16.73 -21.96
C THR A 130 12.20 -15.43 -22.12
N TRP A 131 10.89 -15.45 -21.87
CA TRP A 131 10.03 -14.28 -22.05
C TRP A 131 10.51 -12.99 -21.36
N PRO A 132 11.14 -13.02 -20.16
CA PRO A 132 11.68 -11.82 -19.55
C PRO A 132 12.79 -11.18 -20.38
N GLN A 133 13.59 -11.97 -21.09
CA GLN A 133 14.68 -11.51 -21.93
C GLN A 133 14.17 -10.94 -23.27
N VAL A 134 13.18 -11.59 -23.85
CA VAL A 134 12.51 -11.14 -25.09
C VAL A 134 11.83 -9.78 -24.84
N LEU A 135 11.05 -9.66 -23.79
CA LEU A 135 10.41 -8.39 -23.44
C LEU A 135 11.40 -7.29 -23.05
N ALA A 136 12.55 -7.63 -22.45
CA ALA A 136 13.57 -6.65 -22.14
C ALA A 136 14.19 -6.01 -23.38
N THR A 137 14.20 -6.72 -24.51
CA THR A 137 14.66 -6.18 -25.81
C THR A 137 13.58 -5.39 -26.55
N GLU A 138 12.31 -5.73 -26.35
CA GLU A 138 11.15 -5.09 -27.02
C GLU A 138 10.53 -3.95 -26.23
N ALA A 139 10.72 -3.95 -24.90
CA ALA A 139 10.14 -2.93 -24.01
C ALA A 139 10.89 -1.59 -24.15
N PRO A 140 10.20 -0.45 -24.00
CA PRO A 140 10.85 0.85 -23.92
C PRO A 140 11.93 0.87 -22.84
N ALA A 141 13.04 1.57 -23.11
CA ALA A 141 14.17 1.65 -22.20
C ALA A 141 13.70 2.09 -20.78
N GLY A 142 13.93 1.23 -19.77
CA GLY A 142 13.55 1.49 -18.38
C GLY A 142 12.23 0.86 -17.93
N ALA A 143 11.44 0.24 -18.81
CA ALA A 143 10.26 -0.52 -18.39
C ALA A 143 10.68 -1.81 -17.65
N HIS A 144 10.06 -2.06 -16.49
CA HIS A 144 10.25 -3.33 -15.80
C HIS A 144 9.53 -4.46 -16.54
N VAL A 145 10.26 -5.48 -16.93
CA VAL A 145 9.71 -6.63 -17.67
C VAL A 145 8.54 -7.29 -16.93
N ALA A 146 8.62 -7.36 -15.60
CA ALA A 146 7.56 -7.92 -14.76
C ALA A 146 6.21 -7.20 -14.92
N ASP A 147 6.21 -5.90 -15.24
CA ASP A 147 4.99 -5.11 -15.40
C ASP A 147 4.19 -5.53 -16.64
N HIS A 148 4.83 -6.16 -17.60
CA HIS A 148 4.20 -6.66 -18.82
C HIS A 148 3.59 -8.07 -18.69
N ALA A 149 3.87 -8.80 -17.61
CA ALA A 149 3.38 -10.17 -17.43
C ALA A 149 1.86 -10.29 -17.53
N MET A 150 1.13 -9.43 -16.81
CA MET A 150 -0.34 -9.45 -16.82
C MET A 150 -0.93 -9.03 -18.19
N PRO A 151 -0.54 -7.92 -18.83
CA PRO A 151 -1.01 -7.58 -20.17
C PRO A 151 -0.75 -8.67 -21.20
N VAL A 152 0.45 -9.26 -21.21
CA VAL A 152 0.79 -10.37 -22.14
C VAL A 152 -0.07 -11.60 -21.85
N PHE A 153 -0.23 -12.00 -20.59
CA PHE A 153 -1.09 -13.10 -20.19
C PHE A 153 -2.54 -12.91 -20.69
N LEU A 154 -3.11 -11.72 -20.46
CA LEU A 154 -4.48 -11.41 -20.86
C LEU A 154 -4.67 -11.51 -22.38
N ASN A 155 -3.69 -11.01 -23.16
CA ASN A 155 -3.79 -11.00 -24.62
C ASN A 155 -3.48 -12.36 -25.26
N THR A 156 -2.67 -13.19 -24.61
CA THR A 156 -2.20 -14.47 -25.20
C THR A 156 -3.09 -15.66 -24.82
N TYR A 157 -3.54 -15.71 -23.56
CA TYR A 157 -4.19 -16.90 -22.99
C TYR A 157 -5.68 -16.77 -22.75
N LEU A 158 -6.25 -15.55 -22.88
CA LEU A 158 -7.68 -15.33 -22.69
C LEU A 158 -8.37 -14.94 -23.99
N SER A 159 -9.67 -15.24 -24.05
CA SER A 159 -10.50 -14.69 -25.13
C SER A 159 -10.59 -13.15 -25.00
N PRO A 160 -10.71 -12.41 -26.12
CA PRO A 160 -10.75 -10.95 -26.07
C PRO A 160 -11.83 -10.37 -25.15
N ALA A 161 -12.97 -11.04 -25.04
CA ALA A 161 -14.05 -10.60 -24.16
C ALA A 161 -13.66 -10.72 -22.68
N VAL A 162 -13.08 -11.87 -22.26
CA VAL A 162 -12.62 -12.09 -20.88
C VAL A 162 -11.45 -11.18 -20.54
N ALA A 163 -10.49 -11.04 -21.44
CA ALA A 163 -9.36 -10.13 -21.27
C ALA A 163 -9.82 -8.67 -21.06
N SER A 164 -10.81 -8.21 -21.83
CA SER A 164 -11.38 -6.87 -21.69
C SER A 164 -12.06 -6.66 -20.32
N ILE A 165 -12.84 -7.65 -19.86
CA ILE A 165 -13.50 -7.59 -18.55
C ILE A 165 -12.48 -7.53 -17.42
N ILE A 166 -11.44 -8.38 -17.44
CA ILE A 166 -10.40 -8.39 -16.43
C ILE A 166 -9.59 -7.07 -16.45
N SER A 167 -9.25 -6.58 -17.64
CA SER A 167 -8.57 -5.28 -17.79
C SER A 167 -9.39 -4.14 -17.19
N LEU A 168 -10.72 -4.15 -17.39
CA LEU A 168 -11.62 -3.19 -16.79
C LEU A 168 -11.58 -3.24 -15.25
N PHE A 169 -11.60 -4.43 -14.66
CA PHE A 169 -11.49 -4.59 -13.20
C PHE A 169 -10.13 -4.14 -12.67
N ILE A 170 -9.03 -4.38 -13.39
CA ILE A 170 -7.70 -3.88 -13.03
C ILE A 170 -7.68 -2.34 -13.03
N ILE A 171 -8.24 -1.71 -14.08
CA ILE A 171 -8.35 -0.24 -14.14
C ILE A 171 -9.21 0.29 -12.99
N PHE A 172 -10.31 -0.36 -12.67
CA PHE A 172 -11.15 0.02 -11.53
C PHE A 172 -10.41 -0.10 -10.20
N ALA A 173 -9.60 -1.15 -10.01
CA ALA A 173 -8.77 -1.30 -8.81
C ALA A 173 -7.79 -0.13 -8.65
N MET A 174 -7.13 0.28 -9.74
CA MET A 174 -6.24 1.44 -9.73
C MET A 174 -6.99 2.74 -9.40
N LEU A 175 -8.16 2.95 -10.01
CA LEU A 175 -8.97 4.15 -9.78
C LEU A 175 -9.47 4.24 -8.34
N SER A 176 -9.85 3.11 -7.73
CA SER A 176 -10.26 3.00 -6.33
C SER A 176 -9.15 3.46 -5.39
N THR A 177 -7.94 2.96 -5.58
CA THR A 177 -6.78 3.33 -4.76
C THR A 177 -6.44 4.82 -4.91
N ILE A 178 -6.39 5.33 -6.15
CA ILE A 178 -6.13 6.74 -6.43
C ILE A 178 -7.19 7.63 -5.76
N SER A 179 -8.47 7.27 -5.87
CA SER A 179 -9.57 8.02 -5.25
C SER A 179 -9.43 8.13 -3.74
N SER A 180 -9.06 7.04 -3.08
CA SER A 180 -8.86 7.00 -1.63
C SER A 180 -7.68 7.86 -1.19
N VAL A 181 -6.56 7.79 -1.89
CA VAL A 181 -5.37 8.61 -1.60
C VAL A 181 -5.66 10.09 -1.82
N LEU A 182 -6.32 10.45 -2.93
CA LEU A 182 -6.70 11.84 -3.22
C LEU A 182 -7.64 12.42 -2.16
N GLN A 183 -8.61 11.62 -1.68
CA GLN A 183 -9.54 12.05 -0.63
C GLN A 183 -8.81 12.34 0.68
N VAL A 184 -7.89 11.48 1.09
CA VAL A 184 -7.10 11.68 2.31
C VAL A 184 -6.19 12.91 2.21
N GLN A 185 -5.50 13.08 1.08
CA GLN A 185 -4.66 14.26 0.85
C GLN A 185 -5.48 15.55 0.85
N ALA A 186 -6.64 15.53 0.20
CA ALA A 186 -7.53 16.68 0.17
C ALA A 186 -8.08 17.03 1.56
N SER A 187 -8.46 16.03 2.36
CA SER A 187 -8.89 16.22 3.75
C SER A 187 -7.76 16.78 4.61
N ALA A 188 -6.54 16.29 4.46
CA ALA A 188 -5.40 16.81 5.20
C ALA A 188 -5.14 18.30 4.89
N LEU A 189 -5.25 18.70 3.63
CA LEU A 189 -5.07 20.11 3.24
C LEU A 189 -6.23 20.99 3.69
N SER A 190 -7.47 20.55 3.51
CA SER A 190 -8.66 21.38 3.76
C SER A 190 -9.06 21.39 5.22
N HIS A 191 -9.02 20.27 5.91
CA HIS A 191 -9.46 20.15 7.30
C HIS A 191 -8.29 20.29 8.26
N ASP A 192 -7.26 19.46 8.13
CA ASP A 192 -6.20 19.40 9.16
C ASP A 192 -5.32 20.66 9.15
N LEU A 193 -4.89 21.13 7.96
CA LEU A 193 -4.07 22.33 7.87
C LEU A 193 -4.89 23.61 7.95
N TYR A 194 -5.98 23.73 7.19
CA TYR A 194 -6.73 24.99 7.10
C TYR A 194 -7.65 25.21 8.30
N VAL A 195 -8.48 24.23 8.65
CA VAL A 195 -9.45 24.38 9.75
C VAL A 195 -8.76 24.17 11.09
N SER A 196 -8.10 23.00 11.29
CA SER A 196 -7.57 22.63 12.61
C SER A 196 -6.29 23.35 12.97
N ALA A 197 -5.27 23.34 12.10
CA ALA A 197 -3.96 23.93 12.42
C ALA A 197 -3.94 25.46 12.27
N ALA A 198 -4.60 26.03 11.24
CA ALA A 198 -4.64 27.48 11.02
C ALA A 198 -5.81 28.17 11.75
N GLY A 199 -6.71 27.42 12.42
CA GLY A 199 -7.86 27.98 13.15
C GLY A 199 -8.82 28.77 12.25
N ARG A 200 -8.91 28.42 10.97
CA ARG A 200 -9.77 29.11 10.00
C ARG A 200 -11.19 28.59 10.01
N ASP A 201 -12.11 29.42 9.56
CA ASP A 201 -13.54 29.07 9.51
C ASP A 201 -13.79 27.90 8.55
N SER A 202 -14.61 26.94 8.97
CA SER A 202 -14.99 25.75 8.18
C SER A 202 -15.84 26.08 6.94
N LYS A 203 -16.33 27.32 6.81
CA LYS A 203 -17.18 27.76 5.69
C LYS A 203 -16.62 27.48 4.32
N TYR A 204 -15.29 27.56 4.16
CA TYR A 204 -14.60 27.33 2.88
C TYR A 204 -13.97 25.93 2.79
N ALA A 205 -14.11 25.07 3.80
CA ALA A 205 -13.47 23.76 3.84
C ALA A 205 -13.85 22.88 2.64
N ASP A 206 -15.13 22.89 2.24
CA ASP A 206 -15.61 22.13 1.08
C ASP A 206 -15.00 22.61 -0.24
N LEU A 207 -14.91 23.92 -0.45
CA LEU A 207 -14.30 24.48 -1.64
C LEU A 207 -12.80 24.17 -1.70
N LEU A 208 -12.14 24.28 -0.55
CA LEU A 208 -10.73 23.93 -0.40
C LEU A 208 -10.48 22.43 -0.62
N ASN A 209 -11.37 21.55 -0.11
CA ASN A 209 -11.26 20.11 -0.34
C ASN A 209 -11.34 19.79 -1.84
N ARG A 210 -12.28 20.37 -2.56
CA ARG A 210 -12.39 20.21 -4.02
C ARG A 210 -11.16 20.76 -4.75
N GLY A 211 -10.69 21.93 -4.36
CA GLY A 211 -9.47 22.53 -4.91
C GLY A 211 -8.23 21.69 -4.64
N ALA A 212 -8.12 21.12 -3.43
CA ALA A 212 -7.03 20.24 -3.06
C ALA A 212 -7.03 18.93 -3.88
N VAL A 213 -8.19 18.32 -4.14
CA VAL A 213 -8.31 17.15 -5.04
C VAL A 213 -7.79 17.49 -6.44
N VAL A 214 -8.16 18.65 -6.99
CA VAL A 214 -7.68 19.10 -8.31
C VAL A 214 -6.16 19.30 -8.28
N LEU A 215 -5.67 20.05 -7.30
CA LEU A 215 -4.25 20.37 -7.16
C LEU A 215 -3.40 19.09 -7.05
N THR A 216 -3.75 18.18 -6.16
CA THR A 216 -3.01 16.92 -5.96
C THR A 216 -3.08 16.01 -7.19
N THR A 217 -4.22 15.99 -7.90
CA THR A 217 -4.33 15.25 -9.17
C THR A 217 -3.41 15.83 -10.24
N VAL A 218 -3.42 17.16 -10.44
CA VAL A 218 -2.55 17.81 -11.41
C VAL A 218 -1.07 17.59 -11.08
N LEU A 219 -0.69 17.74 -9.81
CA LEU A 219 0.67 17.44 -9.36
C LEU A 219 1.07 15.99 -9.62
N GLY A 220 0.17 15.04 -9.34
CA GLY A 220 0.41 13.62 -9.62
C GLY A 220 0.63 13.36 -11.12
N ILE A 221 -0.20 13.93 -11.97
CA ILE A 221 -0.05 13.82 -13.45
C ILE A 221 1.30 14.40 -13.88
N VAL A 222 1.61 15.62 -13.47
CA VAL A 222 2.87 16.29 -13.80
C VAL A 222 4.07 15.43 -13.36
N LEU A 223 4.07 14.97 -12.11
CA LEU A 223 5.14 14.11 -11.60
C LEU A 223 5.28 12.81 -12.41
N THR A 224 4.17 12.20 -12.83
CA THR A 224 4.20 10.98 -13.64
C THR A 224 4.86 11.21 -15.01
N PHE A 225 4.60 12.35 -15.66
CA PHE A 225 5.21 12.66 -16.96
C PHE A 225 6.69 13.06 -16.87
N PHE A 226 7.09 13.69 -15.78
CA PHE A 226 8.47 14.16 -15.59
C PHE A 226 9.34 13.16 -14.80
N ALA A 227 8.75 12.12 -14.19
CA ALA A 227 9.53 11.10 -13.50
C ALA A 227 10.35 10.27 -14.49
N PRO A 228 11.67 10.14 -14.31
CA PRO A 228 12.48 9.25 -15.12
C PRO A 228 11.95 7.82 -15.08
N GLN A 229 12.01 7.11 -16.20
CA GLN A 229 11.62 5.71 -16.30
C GLN A 229 12.42 4.86 -15.30
N GLY A 230 11.76 3.94 -14.60
CA GLY A 230 12.37 3.14 -13.51
C GLY A 230 12.47 3.86 -12.17
N MET A 231 12.19 5.17 -12.10
CA MET A 231 12.19 5.91 -10.84
C MET A 231 10.87 5.78 -10.06
N LEU A 232 9.77 5.40 -10.74
CA LEU A 232 8.45 5.24 -10.11
C LEU A 232 8.47 4.26 -8.95
N ASN A 233 9.15 3.12 -9.10
CA ASN A 233 9.31 2.15 -8.02
C ASN A 233 10.09 2.74 -6.83
N ARG A 234 11.19 3.48 -7.08
CA ARG A 234 11.96 4.12 -6.00
C ARG A 234 11.14 5.18 -5.29
N ILE A 235 10.37 5.99 -6.03
CA ILE A 235 9.46 7.00 -5.44
C ILE A 235 8.39 6.30 -4.60
N ALA A 236 7.84 5.17 -5.06
CA ALA A 236 6.87 4.40 -4.29
C ALA A 236 7.48 3.85 -2.99
N TYR A 237 8.70 3.30 -3.03
CA TYR A 237 9.38 2.78 -1.83
C TYR A 237 9.75 3.88 -0.84
N ILE A 238 10.19 5.03 -1.33
CA ILE A 238 10.51 6.19 -0.49
C ILE A 238 9.21 6.80 0.05
N GLY A 239 8.20 6.98 -0.78
CA GLY A 239 6.94 7.60 -0.40
C GLY A 239 6.14 6.72 0.57
N THR A 240 5.79 5.51 0.19
CA THR A 240 5.00 4.59 1.03
C THR A 240 5.81 4.13 2.24
N GLY A 241 7.07 3.72 2.05
CA GLY A 241 7.95 3.32 3.15
C GLY A 241 8.25 4.48 4.09
N GLY A 242 8.44 5.69 3.56
CA GLY A 242 8.63 6.90 4.35
C GLY A 242 7.39 7.26 5.18
N LEU A 243 6.19 7.20 4.60
CA LEU A 243 4.93 7.41 5.32
C LEU A 243 4.75 6.39 6.45
N ILE A 244 4.98 5.12 6.18
CA ILE A 244 4.90 4.07 7.19
C ILE A 244 5.88 4.35 8.32
N SER A 245 7.15 4.55 8.00
CA SER A 245 8.21 4.74 9.00
C SER A 245 7.97 5.96 9.90
N MET A 246 7.47 7.06 9.32
CA MET A 246 7.21 8.28 10.10
C MET A 246 5.99 8.16 10.99
N LEU A 247 4.99 7.35 10.62
CA LEU A 247 3.71 7.29 11.34
C LEU A 247 3.66 6.22 12.42
N VAL A 248 4.50 5.18 12.37
CA VAL A 248 4.49 4.08 13.36
C VAL A 248 4.66 4.58 14.80
N GLY A 249 5.65 5.43 15.05
CA GLY A 249 5.87 6.01 16.39
C GLY A 249 4.64 6.80 16.89
N PRO A 250 4.23 7.86 16.18
CA PRO A 250 3.11 8.71 16.60
C PRO A 250 1.75 8.00 16.67
N THR A 251 1.53 6.90 15.94
CA THR A 251 0.24 6.18 15.95
C THR A 251 0.24 5.02 16.92
N ILE A 252 1.19 4.09 16.80
CA ILE A 252 1.21 2.87 17.60
C ILE A 252 1.74 3.16 19.00
N ILE A 253 2.90 3.82 19.12
CA ILE A 253 3.52 4.06 20.43
C ILE A 253 2.73 5.06 21.26
N ARG A 254 2.10 6.04 20.62
CA ARG A 254 1.23 7.00 21.32
C ARG A 254 0.07 6.33 22.05
N THR A 255 -0.36 5.16 21.63
CA THR A 255 -1.41 4.41 22.33
C THR A 255 -0.99 4.01 23.74
N PHE A 256 0.33 3.80 23.96
CA PHE A 256 0.89 3.38 25.22
C PHE A 256 1.54 4.50 26.03
N ILE A 257 2.14 5.48 25.34
CA ILE A 257 2.94 6.55 25.96
C ILE A 257 2.47 7.90 25.43
N GLU A 258 2.12 8.83 26.34
CA GLU A 258 1.79 10.19 25.96
C GLU A 258 3.00 10.91 25.37
N GLY A 259 2.81 11.53 24.21
CA GLY A 259 3.82 12.34 23.55
C GLY A 259 3.32 13.75 23.28
N ASN A 260 4.22 14.71 23.32
CA ASN A 260 3.96 16.08 22.92
C ASN A 260 4.31 16.30 21.42
N LEU A 261 4.09 17.52 20.93
CA LEU A 261 4.38 17.89 19.54
C LEU A 261 5.85 17.60 19.16
N LEU A 262 6.78 17.92 20.05
CA LEU A 262 8.21 17.68 19.81
C LEU A 262 8.53 16.18 19.67
N THR A 263 7.93 15.37 20.53
CA THR A 263 8.05 13.90 20.49
C THR A 263 7.58 13.35 19.14
N CYS A 264 6.40 13.81 18.69
CA CYS A 264 5.85 13.39 17.39
C CYS A 264 6.76 13.83 16.23
N LEU A 265 7.16 15.10 16.19
CA LEU A 265 7.98 15.64 15.11
C LEU A 265 9.33 14.93 15.00
N LEU A 266 10.04 14.74 16.11
CA LEU A 266 11.34 14.06 16.10
C LEU A 266 11.20 12.59 15.66
N SER A 267 10.17 11.89 16.12
CA SER A 267 9.87 10.54 15.68
C SER A 267 9.60 10.47 14.17
N MET A 268 8.77 11.37 13.67
CA MET A 268 8.40 11.43 12.23
C MET A 268 9.63 11.76 11.36
N ILE A 269 10.43 12.73 11.75
CA ILE A 269 11.66 13.11 11.04
C ILE A 269 12.63 11.92 11.01
N THR A 270 12.84 11.26 12.15
CA THR A 270 13.73 10.10 12.25
C THR A 270 13.23 8.95 11.37
N GLY A 271 11.93 8.63 11.42
CA GLY A 271 11.35 7.58 10.60
C GLY A 271 11.46 7.88 9.11
N PHE A 272 11.04 9.06 8.66
CA PHE A 272 11.06 9.40 7.24
C PHE A 272 12.48 9.47 6.67
N PHE A 273 13.34 10.30 7.25
CA PHE A 273 14.72 10.46 6.76
C PHE A 273 15.57 9.22 7.01
N GLY A 274 15.28 8.44 8.06
CA GLY A 274 15.87 7.11 8.25
C GLY A 274 15.56 6.17 7.10
N ASN A 275 14.31 6.09 6.65
CA ASN A 275 13.94 5.29 5.49
C ASN A 275 14.62 5.79 4.20
N VAL A 276 14.62 7.10 3.96
CA VAL A 276 15.29 7.70 2.80
C VAL A 276 16.79 7.37 2.81
N TYR A 277 17.45 7.48 3.95
CA TYR A 277 18.85 7.13 4.11
C TYR A 277 19.13 5.66 3.80
N LEU A 278 18.34 4.75 4.38
CA LEU A 278 18.52 3.31 4.19
C LEU A 278 18.30 2.87 2.75
N VAL A 279 17.32 3.46 2.06
CA VAL A 279 16.98 3.11 0.67
C VAL A 279 17.95 3.74 -0.33
N LEU A 280 18.25 5.04 -0.20
CA LEU A 280 19.00 5.78 -1.21
C LEU A 280 20.50 5.79 -0.99
N ILE A 281 20.93 5.99 0.26
CA ILE A 281 22.35 6.24 0.59
C ILE A 281 23.03 4.94 0.95
N TYR A 282 22.47 4.19 1.89
CA TYR A 282 23.04 2.91 2.29
C TYR A 282 22.81 1.83 1.24
N GLY A 283 21.61 1.77 0.62
CA GLY A 283 21.31 0.98 -0.57
C GLY A 283 21.38 -0.55 -0.41
N LYS A 284 21.55 -1.05 0.83
CA LYS A 284 21.66 -2.49 1.12
C LYS A 284 20.35 -3.12 1.60
N PHE A 285 19.41 -2.31 2.05
CA PHE A 285 18.13 -2.78 2.54
C PHE A 285 17.07 -2.73 1.45
N GLY A 286 16.22 -3.76 1.43
CA GLY A 286 15.05 -3.82 0.56
C GLY A 286 13.94 -2.85 0.98
N TRP A 287 12.93 -2.75 0.14
CA TRP A 287 11.80 -1.84 0.35
C TRP A 287 10.89 -2.24 1.53
N VAL A 288 11.03 -3.44 2.08
CA VAL A 288 10.33 -3.91 3.28
C VAL A 288 11.18 -3.68 4.52
N GLU A 289 12.49 -3.96 4.46
CA GLU A 289 13.39 -3.83 5.61
C GLU A 289 13.61 -2.39 6.03
N ALA A 290 13.87 -1.51 5.06
CA ALA A 290 14.19 -0.12 5.34
C ALA A 290 13.07 0.60 6.11
N PRO A 291 11.76 0.50 5.73
CA PRO A 291 10.69 1.11 6.50
C PRO A 291 10.51 0.50 7.90
N ILE A 292 10.74 -0.80 8.05
CA ILE A 292 10.65 -1.45 9.37
C ILE A 292 11.74 -0.93 10.30
N ILE A 293 12.99 -0.93 9.84
CA ILE A 293 14.13 -0.45 10.64
C ILE A 293 13.95 1.02 10.99
N ALA A 294 13.61 1.86 10.00
CA ALA A 294 13.38 3.28 10.22
C ALA A 294 12.17 3.56 11.12
N GLY A 295 11.09 2.79 10.98
CA GLY A 295 9.91 2.89 11.83
C GLY A 295 10.19 2.49 13.28
N ILE A 296 10.99 1.44 13.49
CA ILE A 296 11.47 1.07 14.83
C ILE A 296 12.36 2.18 15.41
N ALA A 297 13.28 2.73 14.63
CA ALA A 297 14.12 3.85 15.09
C ALA A 297 13.28 5.09 15.45
N GLY A 298 12.30 5.46 14.62
CA GLY A 298 11.34 6.52 14.92
C GLY A 298 10.52 6.24 16.18
N SER A 299 10.11 4.99 16.40
CA SER A 299 9.39 4.56 17.59
C SER A 299 10.26 4.68 18.86
N LEU A 300 11.51 4.28 18.78
CA LEU A 300 12.47 4.43 19.88
C LEU A 300 12.70 5.90 20.23
N VAL A 301 12.84 6.77 19.22
CA VAL A 301 12.94 8.21 19.45
C VAL A 301 11.68 8.75 20.12
N TYR A 302 10.49 8.29 19.68
CA TYR A 302 9.22 8.64 20.34
C TYR A 302 9.22 8.27 21.81
N MET A 303 9.63 7.05 22.14
CA MET A 303 9.70 6.57 23.53
C MET A 303 10.70 7.37 24.37
N ILE A 304 11.91 7.56 23.87
CA ILE A 304 12.98 8.27 24.59
C ILE A 304 12.60 9.74 24.85
N VAL A 305 12.18 10.45 23.80
CA VAL A 305 11.81 11.86 23.91
C VAL A 305 10.54 12.02 24.74
N GLY A 306 9.55 11.14 24.57
CA GLY A 306 8.34 11.13 25.38
C GLY A 306 8.65 10.92 26.87
N TYR A 307 9.56 10.00 27.18
CA TYR A 307 10.02 9.78 28.55
C TYR A 307 10.73 11.03 29.15
N VAL A 308 11.64 11.61 28.41
CA VAL A 308 12.40 12.77 28.86
C VAL A 308 11.52 14.01 29.06
N THR A 309 10.54 14.22 28.16
CA THR A 309 9.70 15.42 28.18
C THR A 309 8.47 15.30 29.07
N ASN A 310 7.87 14.13 29.20
CA ASN A 310 6.61 13.92 29.91
C ASN A 310 6.71 12.99 31.14
N GLY A 311 7.89 12.42 31.43
CA GLY A 311 8.15 11.58 32.61
C GLY A 311 7.33 10.30 32.62
N MET A 312 7.34 9.52 31.54
CA MET A 312 6.64 8.22 31.43
C MET A 312 5.17 8.24 31.95
N ARG A 313 4.41 9.23 31.57
CA ARG A 313 2.97 9.16 31.81
C ARG A 313 2.39 8.17 30.81
N ALA A 314 2.00 6.99 31.31
CA ALA A 314 1.14 6.09 30.56
C ALA A 314 -0.17 6.85 30.25
N ARG A 315 -0.62 6.80 29.01
CA ARG A 315 -1.94 7.36 28.67
C ARG A 315 -2.98 6.62 29.47
N PRO A 316 -3.82 7.28 30.29
CA PRO A 316 -4.93 6.62 30.94
C PRO A 316 -5.90 6.15 29.85
N LEU A 317 -6.06 4.85 29.73
CA LEU A 317 -6.92 4.19 28.74
C LEU A 317 -8.41 4.50 28.93
N ASP A 318 -8.79 5.21 30.03
CA ASP A 318 -10.16 5.19 30.51
C ASP A 318 -10.83 6.56 30.79
N SER A 319 -10.22 7.70 30.53
CA SER A 319 -10.80 8.93 31.09
C SER A 319 -11.49 9.90 30.16
N GLU A 320 -11.29 9.88 28.85
CA GLU A 320 -11.93 10.86 27.94
C GLU A 320 -12.75 10.22 26.82
N GLU A 321 -12.45 9.02 26.39
CA GLU A 321 -13.27 8.32 25.38
C GLU A 321 -14.56 7.75 25.96
N ALA A 322 -14.60 7.44 27.26
CA ALA A 322 -15.80 7.01 27.96
C ALA A 322 -16.78 8.18 28.26
N ALA A 323 -16.30 9.41 28.30
CA ALA A 323 -17.12 10.59 28.53
C ALA A 323 -17.70 11.20 27.24
N ALA A 324 -17.20 10.78 26.07
CA ALA A 324 -17.66 11.25 24.76
C ALA A 324 -18.52 10.21 24.00
N ALA A 325 -18.81 9.06 24.62
CA ALA A 325 -19.73 8.03 24.14
C ALA A 325 -21.05 8.10 24.89
#